data_67b1575c83e1d634862101d27470d355
#
_entry.id   67b1575c83e1d634862101d27470d355
#
_cell.length_a   1.000
_cell.length_b   1.000
_cell.length_c   1.000
_cell.angle_alpha   90.00
_cell.angle_beta   90.00
_cell.angle_gamma   90.00
#
_symmetry.space_group_name_H-M   'P 1'
#
loop_
_entity.id
_entity.type
_entity.pdbx_description
1 polymer ?
#
loop_
_entity_poly.entity_id
_entity_poly.type
_entity_poly.pdbx_seq_one_letter_code
_entity_poly.pdbx_strand_id
1 'polypeptide(L)'
;MLNIVGFGCGSYENMTIEAVRTIEKSELVVGFKTYIDLMREYFPDKEYYENGMMQERQRCEYALNEAVTKEVSLVCSGDSGVYGMACLAYELAGAMDNSPEIKVVSGVTAANSGAAIIGAPLSHDFSVISLSDLLTKKSVIEKRLRAAAMSDMVICLYNPSSKKRADYLAWACSICLEYKDEDTVCGVVRNIGRDMESSKILTLGQLKEYNADMFTTVFIGNKSTVRMGEKMVTPRGYNNKSEKSIIIFAGTTEGRHLADYASGLNIDTHIFVATEYGEMILKDDKSFNGNKCIIHTGRLDEAEIKEEIEKINPMAVFDATHPFAVQVTENIKNACEKTTTKYIRIKRDKENYNLVNLEKVRSAGSAEEAAIILSTPCYKNKKVLLTTGSKTVGIYSHLEGFKDNYYLRMLPNVQMLGEVLKSGIKNSNVICMQGPFSENMNYEMIKNYGIEVMVTKNSGNTGGTQEKINAAMRAGTEVIIIEDTGSDECIGIGLSEALKYITEIVEK
;
A
#
# COMPACT_ATOMS: atom_id res chain seq x y z
N MET A 1 -7.31 10.00 51.21
CA MET A 1 -7.06 10.08 49.76
C MET A 1 -7.50 8.80 49.09
N LEU A 2 -8.10 8.86 47.89
CA LEU A 2 -8.43 7.67 47.10
C LEU A 2 -7.37 7.46 46.00
N ASN A 3 -6.67 6.35 46.07
CA ASN A 3 -5.76 5.89 45.03
C ASN A 3 -6.46 4.86 44.15
N ILE A 4 -6.61 5.11 42.87
CA ILE A 4 -7.18 4.15 41.91
C ILE A 4 -6.03 3.44 41.24
N VAL A 5 -5.76 2.21 41.63
CA VAL A 5 -4.51 1.51 41.33
C VAL A 5 -4.73 0.42 40.30
N GLY A 6 -4.08 0.58 39.13
CA GLY A 6 -3.90 -0.50 38.17
C GLY A 6 -2.77 -1.43 38.64
N PHE A 7 -3.09 -2.67 38.99
CA PHE A 7 -2.08 -3.61 39.48
C PHE A 7 -1.51 -4.55 38.39
N GLY A 8 -1.73 -4.21 37.13
CA GLY A 8 -1.22 -5.03 36.04
C GLY A 8 -1.99 -6.31 35.80
N CYS A 9 -1.38 -7.30 35.18
CA CYS A 9 -2.04 -8.50 34.65
C CYS A 9 -2.17 -9.64 35.65
N GLY A 10 -1.65 -9.51 36.89
CA GLY A 10 -2.01 -10.47 37.95
C GLY A 10 -0.87 -10.96 38.84
N SER A 11 0.39 -11.06 38.36
CA SER A 11 1.51 -11.42 39.25
C SER A 11 2.13 -10.18 39.92
N TYR A 12 2.81 -10.39 41.03
CA TYR A 12 3.50 -9.32 41.77
C TYR A 12 4.57 -8.62 40.91
N GLU A 13 5.32 -9.39 40.14
CA GLU A 13 6.40 -8.89 39.27
C GLU A 13 5.85 -7.99 38.15
N ASN A 14 4.59 -8.12 37.78
CA ASN A 14 3.92 -7.31 36.77
C ASN A 14 3.30 -6.03 37.30
N MET A 15 3.37 -5.79 38.62
CA MET A 15 2.94 -4.54 39.23
C MET A 15 4.00 -3.46 38.98
N THR A 16 3.56 -2.23 38.80
CA THR A 16 4.51 -1.10 38.83
C THR A 16 4.96 -0.89 40.29
N ILE A 17 6.20 -0.43 40.46
CA ILE A 17 6.72 -0.10 41.81
C ILE A 17 5.82 0.93 42.50
N GLU A 18 5.22 1.85 41.73
CA GLU A 18 4.28 2.84 42.26
C GLU A 18 3.00 2.16 42.78
N ALA A 19 2.46 1.19 42.02
CA ALA A 19 1.29 0.43 42.46
C ALA A 19 1.55 -0.31 43.78
N VAL A 20 2.67 -1.04 43.88
CA VAL A 20 3.09 -1.75 45.08
C VAL A 20 3.18 -0.79 46.26
N ARG A 21 3.96 0.29 46.15
CA ARG A 21 4.15 1.28 47.23
C ARG A 21 2.85 1.97 47.68
N THR A 22 1.94 2.18 46.73
CA THR A 22 0.65 2.80 46.99
C THR A 22 -0.24 1.85 47.78
N ILE A 23 -0.32 0.58 47.42
CA ILE A 23 -1.08 -0.44 48.16
C ILE A 23 -0.46 -0.66 49.55
N GLU A 24 0.86 -0.72 49.68
CA GLU A 24 1.56 -0.84 50.94
C GLU A 24 1.24 0.30 51.93
N LYS A 25 1.05 1.53 51.46
CA LYS A 25 0.71 2.70 52.25
C LYS A 25 -0.78 2.78 52.63
N SER A 26 -1.64 2.14 51.87
CA SER A 26 -3.08 2.20 52.09
C SER A 26 -3.50 1.44 53.36
N GLU A 27 -4.47 2.01 54.03
CA GLU A 27 -5.12 1.38 55.18
C GLU A 27 -6.18 0.37 54.74
N LEU A 28 -6.89 0.69 53.67
CA LEU A 28 -7.96 -0.14 53.11
C LEU A 28 -7.74 -0.39 51.60
N VAL A 29 -7.90 -1.63 51.19
CA VAL A 29 -7.88 -2.05 49.78
C VAL A 29 -9.27 -2.52 49.37
N VAL A 30 -9.81 -1.84 48.34
CA VAL A 30 -11.17 -2.08 47.81
C VAL A 30 -11.06 -2.68 46.44
N GLY A 31 -11.81 -3.74 46.14
CA GLY A 31 -11.72 -4.34 44.82
C GLY A 31 -12.81 -5.37 44.49
N PHE A 32 -12.75 -5.88 43.25
CA PHE A 32 -13.53 -7.04 42.86
C PHE A 32 -12.97 -8.29 43.55
N LYS A 33 -13.84 -9.20 44.03
CA LYS A 33 -13.47 -10.38 44.84
C LYS A 33 -12.22 -11.11 44.28
N THR A 34 -12.21 -11.47 43.00
CA THR A 34 -11.07 -12.19 42.42
C THR A 34 -9.76 -11.39 42.48
N TYR A 35 -9.84 -10.05 42.46
CA TYR A 35 -8.66 -9.19 42.58
C TYR A 35 -8.19 -9.07 44.00
N ILE A 36 -9.14 -9.03 44.96
CA ILE A 36 -8.84 -9.01 46.38
C ILE A 36 -8.20 -10.33 46.83
N ASP A 37 -8.65 -11.47 46.28
CA ASP A 37 -8.01 -12.77 46.57
C ASP A 37 -6.52 -12.74 46.23
N LEU A 38 -6.14 -12.15 45.07
CA LEU A 38 -4.73 -11.95 44.70
C LEU A 38 -4.01 -10.95 45.60
N MET A 39 -4.67 -9.85 45.97
CA MET A 39 -4.05 -8.83 46.85
C MET A 39 -3.77 -9.39 48.26
N ARG A 40 -4.61 -10.24 48.78
CA ARG A 40 -4.39 -10.91 50.10
C ARG A 40 -3.13 -11.78 50.12
N GLU A 41 -2.80 -12.38 49.00
CA GLU A 41 -1.58 -13.18 48.85
C GLU A 41 -0.32 -12.30 48.94
N TYR A 42 -0.35 -11.12 48.32
CA TYR A 42 0.81 -10.23 48.26
C TYR A 42 0.90 -9.21 49.38
N PHE A 43 -0.25 -8.83 49.99
CA PHE A 43 -0.33 -7.81 51.03
C PHE A 43 -1.22 -8.31 52.20
N PRO A 44 -0.82 -9.35 52.94
CA PRO A 44 -1.70 -10.04 53.92
C PRO A 44 -2.18 -9.17 55.06
N ASP A 45 -1.46 -8.10 55.42
CA ASP A 45 -1.71 -7.27 56.59
C ASP A 45 -2.66 -6.09 56.33
N LYS A 46 -3.38 -6.07 55.22
CA LYS A 46 -4.30 -4.97 54.83
C LYS A 46 -5.73 -5.24 55.25
N GLU A 47 -6.48 -4.15 55.49
CA GLU A 47 -7.94 -4.21 55.54
C GLU A 47 -8.50 -4.34 54.13
N TYR A 48 -9.50 -5.20 53.92
CA TYR A 48 -10.06 -5.48 52.62
C TYR A 48 -11.57 -5.31 52.58
N TYR A 49 -12.06 -4.65 51.48
CA TYR A 49 -13.46 -4.67 51.12
C TYR A 49 -13.61 -5.25 49.70
N GLU A 50 -14.46 -6.24 49.55
CA GLU A 50 -14.73 -6.92 48.29
C GLU A 50 -16.22 -7.00 47.99
N ASN A 51 -16.55 -6.96 46.70
CA ASN A 51 -17.90 -7.24 46.22
C ASN A 51 -17.89 -7.95 44.87
N GLY A 52 -19.08 -8.32 44.37
CA GLY A 52 -19.24 -9.11 43.16
C GLY A 52 -19.20 -8.33 41.85
N MET A 53 -19.45 -9.06 40.76
CA MET A 53 -19.66 -8.47 39.43
C MET A 53 -20.91 -7.58 39.41
N MET A 54 -20.92 -6.57 38.52
CA MET A 54 -22.00 -5.58 38.33
C MET A 54 -22.26 -4.70 39.57
N GLN A 55 -21.30 -4.62 40.47
CA GLN A 55 -21.34 -3.78 41.66
C GLN A 55 -20.24 -2.70 41.63
N GLU A 56 -19.77 -2.33 40.44
CA GLU A 56 -18.69 -1.35 40.24
C GLU A 56 -19.02 0.00 40.89
N ARG A 57 -20.26 0.46 40.72
CA ARG A 57 -20.73 1.72 41.30
C ARG A 57 -20.68 1.69 42.84
N GLN A 58 -21.23 0.64 43.48
CA GLN A 58 -21.22 0.50 44.90
C GLN A 58 -19.78 0.41 45.45
N ARG A 59 -18.90 -0.25 44.75
CA ARG A 59 -17.47 -0.37 45.05
C ARG A 59 -16.79 0.99 45.05
N CYS A 60 -17.02 1.80 44.00
CA CYS A 60 -16.48 3.16 43.91
C CYS A 60 -17.06 4.08 45.01
N GLU A 61 -18.37 4.04 45.22
CA GLU A 61 -19.04 4.84 46.27
C GLU A 61 -18.48 4.50 47.66
N TYR A 62 -18.30 3.22 47.96
CA TYR A 62 -17.70 2.78 49.24
C TYR A 62 -16.25 3.28 49.38
N ALA A 63 -15.42 3.10 48.35
CA ALA A 63 -14.04 3.55 48.36
C ALA A 63 -13.91 5.07 48.50
N LEU A 64 -14.76 5.85 47.84
CA LEU A 64 -14.80 7.32 47.97
C LEU A 64 -15.18 7.78 49.39
N ASN A 65 -16.18 7.15 49.99
CA ASN A 65 -16.64 7.50 51.33
C ASN A 65 -15.55 7.20 52.38
N GLU A 66 -14.91 6.03 52.33
CA GLU A 66 -13.82 5.68 53.24
C GLU A 66 -12.59 6.58 53.04
N ALA A 67 -12.33 7.01 51.78
CA ALA A 67 -11.18 7.84 51.45
C ALA A 67 -11.27 9.29 51.99
N VAL A 68 -12.40 9.71 52.50
CA VAL A 68 -12.54 11.00 53.20
C VAL A 68 -11.65 11.03 54.46
N THR A 69 -11.49 9.89 55.13
CA THR A 69 -10.75 9.79 56.39
C THR A 69 -9.55 8.85 56.39
N LYS A 70 -9.44 7.96 55.38
CA LYS A 70 -8.41 6.93 55.25
C LYS A 70 -7.62 7.07 53.98
N GLU A 71 -6.44 6.46 53.90
CA GLU A 71 -5.73 6.16 52.67
C GLU A 71 -6.31 4.87 52.09
N VAL A 72 -7.03 4.99 50.96
CA VAL A 72 -7.74 3.89 50.31
C VAL A 72 -7.15 3.58 48.94
N SER A 73 -6.90 2.29 48.63
CA SER A 73 -6.59 1.82 47.28
C SER A 73 -7.79 1.09 46.68
N LEU A 74 -8.34 1.65 45.58
CA LEU A 74 -9.31 0.96 44.74
C LEU A 74 -8.57 0.23 43.62
N VAL A 75 -8.47 -1.10 43.69
CA VAL A 75 -7.62 -1.90 42.78
C VAL A 75 -8.36 -2.37 41.54
N CYS A 76 -7.69 -2.26 40.40
CA CYS A 76 -8.16 -2.65 39.06
C CYS A 76 -7.14 -3.58 38.38
N SER A 77 -7.58 -4.67 37.77
CA SER A 77 -6.71 -5.48 36.94
C SER A 77 -6.32 -4.69 35.68
N GLY A 78 -5.07 -4.84 35.21
CA GLY A 78 -4.51 -4.07 34.12
C GLY A 78 -4.22 -2.62 34.53
N ASP A 79 -4.71 -1.68 33.76
CA ASP A 79 -4.62 -0.25 34.01
C ASP A 79 -5.98 0.31 34.45
N SER A 80 -5.98 1.17 35.47
CA SER A 80 -7.19 1.73 36.05
C SER A 80 -7.92 2.73 35.12
N GLY A 81 -7.24 3.31 34.13
CA GLY A 81 -7.78 4.22 33.10
C GLY A 81 -8.23 3.52 31.82
N VAL A 82 -7.72 2.30 31.53
CA VAL A 82 -8.07 1.54 30.33
C VAL A 82 -9.20 0.56 30.62
N TYR A 83 -10.44 0.95 30.39
CA TYR A 83 -11.66 0.21 30.75
C TYR A 83 -11.73 -0.17 32.25
N GLY A 84 -10.99 0.54 33.09
CA GLY A 84 -10.99 0.41 34.52
C GLY A 84 -12.00 1.34 35.22
N MET A 85 -11.86 1.50 36.52
CA MET A 85 -12.82 2.25 37.35
C MET A 85 -12.48 3.73 37.56
N ALA A 86 -11.36 4.23 36.98
CA ALA A 86 -10.94 5.62 37.20
C ALA A 86 -12.00 6.63 36.76
N CYS A 87 -12.59 6.44 35.56
CA CYS A 87 -13.64 7.32 35.05
C CYS A 87 -14.85 7.34 35.98
N LEU A 88 -15.35 6.18 36.39
CA LEU A 88 -16.51 6.06 37.27
C LEU A 88 -16.26 6.71 38.65
N ALA A 89 -15.06 6.55 39.19
CA ALA A 89 -14.71 7.18 40.48
C ALA A 89 -14.69 8.72 40.36
N TYR A 90 -14.16 9.29 39.27
CA TYR A 90 -14.23 10.73 39.03
C TYR A 90 -15.66 11.24 38.82
N GLU A 91 -16.49 10.51 38.08
CA GLU A 91 -17.91 10.87 37.89
C GLU A 91 -18.68 10.91 39.21
N LEU A 92 -18.47 9.93 40.08
CA LEU A 92 -19.12 9.86 41.38
C LEU A 92 -18.60 10.94 42.34
N ALA A 93 -17.28 11.16 42.38
CA ALA A 93 -16.64 12.19 43.17
C ALA A 93 -17.12 13.61 42.80
N GLY A 94 -17.35 13.87 41.53
CA GLY A 94 -17.89 15.15 41.05
C GLY A 94 -19.32 15.47 41.53
N ALA A 95 -20.04 14.46 42.03
CA ALA A 95 -21.37 14.63 42.63
C ALA A 95 -21.36 14.68 44.17
N MET A 96 -20.19 14.63 44.82
CA MET A 96 -20.02 14.67 46.27
C MET A 96 -19.70 16.10 46.75
N ASP A 97 -20.37 16.55 47.83
CA ASP A 97 -20.05 17.84 48.46
C ASP A 97 -18.68 17.84 49.13
N ASN A 98 -18.23 16.70 49.65
CA ASN A 98 -16.92 16.52 50.28
C ASN A 98 -16.17 15.35 49.63
N SER A 99 -15.66 15.61 48.44
CA SER A 99 -14.90 14.63 47.68
C SER A 99 -13.46 14.51 48.19
N PRO A 100 -12.93 13.29 48.40
CA PRO A 100 -11.54 13.10 48.73
C PRO A 100 -10.64 13.45 47.52
N GLU A 101 -9.38 13.74 47.81
CA GLU A 101 -8.37 13.80 46.76
C GLU A 101 -8.25 12.43 46.08
N ILE A 102 -8.22 12.44 44.71
CA ILE A 102 -8.10 11.22 43.89
C ILE A 102 -6.77 11.22 43.15
N LYS A 103 -6.04 10.12 43.29
CA LYS A 103 -4.84 9.83 42.54
C LYS A 103 -5.04 8.57 41.68
N VAL A 104 -4.72 8.65 40.38
CA VAL A 104 -4.71 7.48 39.50
C VAL A 104 -3.29 6.95 39.40
N VAL A 105 -3.11 5.67 39.70
CA VAL A 105 -1.83 4.98 39.58
C VAL A 105 -1.92 3.99 38.43
N SER A 106 -1.08 4.18 37.41
CA SER A 106 -1.11 3.36 36.19
C SER A 106 -0.62 1.93 36.46
N GLY A 107 -1.20 1.01 35.70
CA GLY A 107 -0.78 -0.39 35.66
C GLY A 107 -0.51 -0.82 34.21
N VAL A 108 0.11 -1.99 34.01
CA VAL A 108 0.34 -2.53 32.68
C VAL A 108 -0.96 -3.15 32.15
N THR A 109 -1.53 -2.52 31.12
CA THR A 109 -2.79 -3.00 30.51
C THR A 109 -2.60 -4.32 29.77
N ALA A 110 -3.66 -5.12 29.65
CA ALA A 110 -3.65 -6.42 28.97
C ALA A 110 -3.20 -6.31 27.48
N ALA A 111 -3.38 -5.18 26.82
CA ALA A 111 -2.84 -4.95 25.48
C ALA A 111 -1.32 -5.07 25.46
N ASN A 112 -0.62 -4.37 26.36
CA ASN A 112 0.84 -4.40 26.42
C ASN A 112 1.37 -5.74 26.94
N SER A 113 0.77 -6.25 28.02
CA SER A 113 1.20 -7.50 28.63
C SER A 113 0.98 -8.70 27.70
N GLY A 114 -0.19 -8.77 27.04
CA GLY A 114 -0.50 -9.83 26.08
C GLY A 114 0.37 -9.74 24.82
N ALA A 115 0.61 -8.52 24.32
CA ALA A 115 1.52 -8.30 23.20
C ALA A 115 2.93 -8.84 23.47
N ALA A 116 3.46 -8.60 24.68
CA ALA A 116 4.79 -9.09 25.07
C ALA A 116 4.88 -10.63 25.07
N ILE A 117 3.80 -11.33 25.42
CA ILE A 117 3.75 -12.80 25.40
C ILE A 117 3.82 -13.34 23.97
N ILE A 118 3.06 -12.75 23.04
CA ILE A 118 2.99 -13.22 21.64
C ILE A 118 4.04 -12.60 20.72
N GLY A 119 4.84 -11.62 21.18
CA GLY A 119 5.92 -11.01 20.39
C GLY A 119 5.90 -9.49 20.42
N ALA A 120 5.80 -8.87 19.24
CA ALA A 120 5.77 -7.41 19.08
C ALA A 120 4.69 -6.97 18.06
N PRO A 121 3.40 -7.26 18.30
CA PRO A 121 2.34 -6.91 17.35
C PRO A 121 2.00 -5.41 17.34
N LEU A 122 2.32 -4.65 18.39
CA LEU A 122 1.91 -3.27 18.61
C LEU A 122 2.98 -2.23 18.22
N SER A 123 3.85 -2.57 17.28
CA SER A 123 4.97 -1.68 16.88
C SER A 123 4.54 -0.51 16.00
N HIS A 124 3.35 -0.56 15.42
CA HIS A 124 2.70 0.51 14.67
C HIS A 124 1.44 1.02 15.40
N ASP A 125 0.68 1.88 14.72
CA ASP A 125 -0.59 2.38 15.23
C ASP A 125 -1.54 1.23 15.53
N PHE A 126 -2.15 1.27 16.71
CA PHE A 126 -3.08 0.25 17.14
C PHE A 126 -4.28 0.84 17.86
N SER A 127 -5.37 0.11 17.86
CA SER A 127 -6.59 0.45 18.55
C SER A 127 -6.92 -0.60 19.61
N VAL A 128 -7.41 -0.15 20.77
CA VAL A 128 -7.96 -1.03 21.82
C VAL A 128 -9.47 -0.87 21.83
N ILE A 129 -10.20 -1.97 21.55
CA ILE A 129 -11.66 -1.98 21.44
C ILE A 129 -12.25 -3.04 22.36
N SER A 130 -13.12 -2.63 23.27
CA SER A 130 -13.90 -3.58 24.07
C SER A 130 -15.14 -4.01 23.31
N LEU A 131 -15.37 -5.33 23.23
CA LEU A 131 -16.61 -5.90 22.66
C LEU A 131 -17.77 -5.93 23.65
N SER A 132 -17.60 -5.38 24.85
CA SER A 132 -18.68 -5.29 25.84
C SER A 132 -19.69 -4.21 25.45
N ASP A 133 -20.94 -4.62 25.25
CA ASP A 133 -22.07 -3.74 24.92
C ASP A 133 -22.89 -3.31 26.14
N LEU A 134 -22.37 -3.51 27.34
CA LEU A 134 -23.07 -3.14 28.60
C LEU A 134 -23.21 -1.61 28.74
N LEU A 135 -22.17 -0.86 28.39
CA LEU A 135 -22.13 0.61 28.47
C LEU A 135 -22.04 1.30 27.12
N THR A 136 -21.69 0.54 26.08
CA THR A 136 -21.50 1.08 24.71
C THR A 136 -22.40 0.31 23.74
N LYS A 137 -23.25 1.02 22.99
CA LYS A 137 -24.14 0.38 22.00
C LYS A 137 -23.34 -0.44 20.98
N LYS A 138 -23.84 -1.63 20.62
CA LYS A 138 -23.20 -2.54 19.65
C LYS A 138 -22.90 -1.84 18.31
N SER A 139 -23.78 -0.96 17.84
CA SER A 139 -23.55 -0.18 16.60
C SER A 139 -22.35 0.78 16.68
N VAL A 140 -22.03 1.29 17.87
CA VAL A 140 -20.84 2.13 18.09
C VAL A 140 -19.57 1.28 18.09
N ILE A 141 -19.62 0.09 18.69
CA ILE A 141 -18.51 -0.88 18.65
C ILE A 141 -18.24 -1.28 17.18
N GLU A 142 -19.30 -1.60 16.43
CA GLU A 142 -19.19 -1.92 15.00
C GLU A 142 -18.52 -0.80 14.19
N LYS A 143 -18.96 0.44 14.38
CA LYS A 143 -18.35 1.60 13.68
C LYS A 143 -16.85 1.72 13.98
N ARG A 144 -16.44 1.49 15.23
CA ARG A 144 -15.02 1.52 15.64
C ARG A 144 -14.22 0.39 15.01
N LEU A 145 -14.78 -0.84 14.98
CA LEU A 145 -14.14 -1.99 14.31
C LEU A 145 -13.92 -1.73 12.83
N ARG A 146 -14.95 -1.24 12.11
CA ARG A 146 -14.86 -0.89 10.69
C ARG A 146 -13.78 0.17 10.43
N ALA A 147 -13.78 1.24 11.21
CA ALA A 147 -12.80 2.31 11.06
C ALA A 147 -11.35 1.81 11.29
N ALA A 148 -11.11 1.03 12.34
CA ALA A 148 -9.81 0.48 12.64
C ALA A 148 -9.33 -0.54 11.58
N ALA A 149 -10.23 -1.39 11.08
CA ALA A 149 -9.91 -2.37 10.04
C ALA A 149 -9.63 -1.70 8.69
N MET A 150 -10.45 -0.71 8.30
CA MET A 150 -10.28 0.08 7.07
C MET A 150 -8.98 0.90 7.06
N SER A 151 -8.57 1.43 8.23
CA SER A 151 -7.31 2.18 8.38
C SER A 151 -6.09 1.27 8.54
N ASP A 152 -6.26 -0.03 8.39
CA ASP A 152 -5.23 -1.05 8.57
C ASP A 152 -4.46 -0.98 9.90
N MET A 153 -5.12 -0.54 10.97
CA MET A 153 -4.54 -0.56 12.32
C MET A 153 -4.44 -1.99 12.85
N VAL A 154 -3.48 -2.23 13.73
CA VAL A 154 -3.50 -3.41 14.60
C VAL A 154 -4.64 -3.25 15.61
N ILE A 155 -5.47 -4.27 15.81
CA ILE A 155 -6.65 -4.18 16.68
C ILE A 155 -6.46 -5.12 17.88
N CYS A 156 -6.50 -4.54 19.09
CA CYS A 156 -6.54 -5.30 20.33
C CYS A 156 -7.98 -5.34 20.85
N LEU A 157 -8.56 -6.53 20.98
CA LEU A 157 -9.93 -6.71 21.46
C LEU A 157 -9.96 -7.14 22.92
N TYR A 158 -10.70 -6.38 23.74
CA TYR A 158 -11.01 -6.70 25.13
C TYR A 158 -12.43 -7.26 25.24
N ASN A 159 -12.66 -8.10 26.24
CA ASN A 159 -13.95 -8.73 26.49
C ASN A 159 -14.52 -9.44 25.25
N PRO A 160 -13.72 -10.29 24.56
CA PRO A 160 -14.10 -10.87 23.26
C PRO A 160 -15.31 -11.77 23.34
N SER A 161 -15.60 -12.34 24.52
CA SER A 161 -16.72 -13.24 24.73
C SER A 161 -17.20 -13.23 26.21
N SER A 162 -18.43 -13.65 26.40
CA SER A 162 -19.00 -13.98 27.71
C SER A 162 -20.15 -14.98 27.54
N LYS A 163 -20.70 -15.53 28.66
CA LYS A 163 -21.85 -16.47 28.58
C LYS A 163 -23.04 -15.94 27.76
N LYS A 164 -23.28 -14.62 27.75
CA LYS A 164 -24.38 -13.98 27.00
C LYS A 164 -23.95 -13.45 25.62
N ARG A 165 -22.66 -13.48 25.28
CA ARG A 165 -22.06 -12.89 24.09
C ARG A 165 -21.02 -13.84 23.47
N ALA A 166 -21.38 -15.11 23.33
CA ALA A 166 -20.48 -16.15 22.82
C ALA A 166 -20.05 -15.92 21.34
N ASP A 167 -20.89 -15.25 20.55
CA ASP A 167 -20.74 -14.99 19.13
C ASP A 167 -20.04 -13.65 18.81
N TYR A 168 -19.71 -12.83 19.83
CA TYR A 168 -19.18 -11.49 19.58
C TYR A 168 -17.79 -11.47 18.94
N LEU A 169 -16.93 -12.42 19.25
CA LEU A 169 -15.63 -12.55 18.58
C LEU A 169 -15.82 -12.89 17.09
N ALA A 170 -16.65 -13.88 16.77
CA ALA A 170 -16.94 -14.26 15.37
C ALA A 170 -17.57 -13.09 14.58
N TRP A 171 -18.48 -12.34 15.22
CA TRP A 171 -19.06 -11.12 14.66
C TRP A 171 -17.99 -10.05 14.38
N ALA A 172 -17.09 -9.77 15.33
CA ALA A 172 -16.01 -8.81 15.16
C ALA A 172 -15.04 -9.23 14.03
N CYS A 173 -14.69 -10.52 13.97
CA CYS A 173 -13.87 -11.07 12.88
C CYS A 173 -14.56 -10.92 11.50
N SER A 174 -15.87 -11.13 11.43
CA SER A 174 -16.63 -10.96 10.18
C SER A 174 -16.57 -9.53 9.66
N ILE A 175 -16.60 -8.53 10.55
CA ILE A 175 -16.43 -7.11 10.20
C ILE A 175 -15.01 -6.84 9.70
N CYS A 176 -14.00 -7.39 10.40
CA CYS A 176 -12.61 -7.20 10.00
C CYS A 176 -12.29 -7.84 8.63
N LEU A 177 -12.91 -8.98 8.30
CA LEU A 177 -12.76 -9.68 7.02
C LEU A 177 -13.32 -8.90 5.82
N GLU A 178 -14.11 -7.84 6.03
CA GLU A 178 -14.51 -6.96 4.95
C GLU A 178 -13.36 -6.05 4.45
N TYR A 179 -12.27 -5.93 5.22
CA TYR A 179 -11.15 -5.00 4.98
C TYR A 179 -9.77 -5.68 5.06
N LYS A 180 -9.68 -6.83 5.69
CA LYS A 180 -8.44 -7.58 5.94
C LYS A 180 -8.57 -8.99 5.37
N ASP A 181 -7.45 -9.53 4.93
CA ASP A 181 -7.38 -10.88 4.34
C ASP A 181 -7.62 -11.97 5.40
N GLU A 182 -8.15 -13.11 4.97
CA GLU A 182 -8.41 -14.27 5.82
C GLU A 182 -7.13 -14.81 6.48
N ASP A 183 -6.00 -14.67 5.79
CA ASP A 183 -4.66 -15.06 6.25
C ASP A 183 -3.99 -14.03 7.16
N THR A 184 -4.63 -12.89 7.46
CA THR A 184 -4.10 -11.89 8.38
C THR A 184 -3.68 -12.55 9.70
N VAL A 185 -2.42 -12.32 10.11
CA VAL A 185 -1.88 -12.91 11.35
C VAL A 185 -2.58 -12.32 12.57
N CYS A 186 -3.06 -13.20 13.43
CA CYS A 186 -3.75 -12.87 14.67
C CYS A 186 -3.11 -13.61 15.84
N GLY A 187 -3.32 -13.10 17.05
CA GLY A 187 -2.88 -13.73 18.29
C GLY A 187 -3.95 -13.71 19.37
N VAL A 188 -3.97 -14.72 20.19
CA VAL A 188 -4.82 -14.79 21.38
C VAL A 188 -3.95 -15.08 22.60
N VAL A 189 -4.23 -14.41 23.71
CA VAL A 189 -3.57 -14.67 24.99
C VAL A 189 -4.64 -14.79 26.06
N ARG A 190 -4.58 -15.86 26.83
CA ARG A 190 -5.53 -16.15 27.91
C ARG A 190 -4.82 -16.18 29.26
N ASN A 191 -5.47 -15.69 30.31
CA ASN A 191 -4.96 -15.66 31.67
C ASN A 191 -3.60 -14.96 31.83
N ILE A 192 -3.40 -13.82 31.14
CA ILE A 192 -2.16 -13.05 31.19
C ILE A 192 -1.66 -12.85 32.61
N GLY A 193 -0.42 -13.28 32.90
CA GLY A 193 0.22 -13.14 34.22
C GLY A 193 -0.42 -13.96 35.34
N ARG A 194 -1.22 -14.98 35.03
CA ARG A 194 -1.92 -15.84 35.98
C ARG A 194 -1.65 -17.31 35.69
N ASP A 195 -2.06 -18.17 36.62
CA ASP A 195 -2.03 -19.62 36.42
C ASP A 195 -2.75 -20.01 35.10
N MET A 196 -2.19 -21.01 34.43
CA MET A 196 -2.68 -21.49 33.12
C MET A 196 -2.66 -20.42 32.01
N GLU A 197 -1.69 -19.51 32.06
CA GLU A 197 -1.42 -18.61 30.93
C GLU A 197 -1.18 -19.41 29.67
N SER A 198 -1.81 -19.02 28.57
CA SER A 198 -1.64 -19.66 27.26
C SER A 198 -1.77 -18.66 26.13
N SER A 199 -1.05 -18.91 25.05
CA SER A 199 -1.11 -18.07 23.84
C SER A 199 -1.15 -18.93 22.58
N LYS A 200 -1.71 -18.37 21.50
CA LYS A 200 -1.76 -19.04 20.20
C LYS A 200 -1.72 -18.00 19.10
N ILE A 201 -0.95 -18.28 18.03
CA ILE A 201 -0.96 -17.51 16.80
C ILE A 201 -1.86 -18.21 15.80
N LEU A 202 -2.75 -17.45 15.17
CA LEU A 202 -3.83 -17.89 14.29
C LEU A 202 -3.88 -16.99 13.05
N THR A 203 -4.65 -17.37 12.04
CA THR A 203 -5.11 -16.45 11.00
C THR A 203 -6.46 -15.83 11.39
N LEU A 204 -6.88 -14.77 10.72
CA LEU A 204 -8.17 -14.11 10.97
C LEU A 204 -9.35 -15.07 10.69
N GLY A 205 -9.24 -15.91 9.64
CA GLY A 205 -10.21 -16.96 9.37
C GLY A 205 -10.31 -17.98 10.51
N GLN A 206 -9.17 -18.44 11.05
CA GLN A 206 -9.13 -19.36 12.19
C GLN A 206 -9.62 -18.69 13.49
N LEU A 207 -9.33 -17.41 13.67
CA LEU A 207 -9.75 -16.63 14.83
C LEU A 207 -11.29 -16.50 14.91
N LYS A 208 -11.97 -16.41 13.77
CA LYS A 208 -13.42 -16.36 13.69
C LYS A 208 -14.09 -17.60 14.30
N GLU A 209 -13.44 -18.76 14.22
CA GLU A 209 -13.92 -20.04 14.78
C GLU A 209 -13.38 -20.31 16.21
N TYR A 210 -12.59 -19.38 16.77
CA TYR A 210 -11.97 -19.56 18.08
C TYR A 210 -12.93 -19.27 19.21
N ASN A 211 -13.02 -20.19 20.19
CA ASN A 211 -13.82 -20.02 21.39
C ASN A 211 -13.05 -19.24 22.46
N ALA A 212 -13.26 -17.94 22.53
CA ALA A 212 -12.69 -17.08 23.56
C ALA A 212 -13.57 -17.05 24.83
N ASP A 213 -12.94 -16.69 25.95
CA ASP A 213 -13.63 -16.38 27.22
C ASP A 213 -13.33 -14.92 27.67
N MET A 214 -13.84 -14.54 28.82
CA MET A 214 -13.64 -13.20 29.35
C MET A 214 -12.20 -12.90 29.82
N PHE A 215 -11.36 -13.92 29.93
CA PHE A 215 -9.95 -13.81 30.34
C PHE A 215 -9.01 -13.79 29.10
N THR A 216 -9.57 -13.74 27.90
CA THR A 216 -8.84 -13.74 26.65
C THR A 216 -8.69 -12.32 26.13
N THR A 217 -7.47 -11.96 25.70
CA THR A 217 -7.16 -10.75 24.92
C THR A 217 -6.80 -11.19 23.51
N VAL A 218 -7.36 -10.51 22.51
CA VAL A 218 -7.20 -10.86 21.09
C VAL A 218 -6.45 -9.76 20.35
N PHE A 219 -5.56 -10.14 19.45
CA PHE A 219 -4.78 -9.25 18.61
C PHE A 219 -5.03 -9.60 17.14
N ILE A 220 -5.49 -8.63 16.34
CA ILE A 220 -5.65 -8.76 14.89
C ILE A 220 -4.59 -7.88 14.24
N GLY A 221 -3.72 -8.46 13.43
CA GLY A 221 -2.63 -7.75 12.76
C GLY A 221 -3.09 -6.80 11.67
N ASN A 222 -2.14 -6.10 11.10
CA ASN A 222 -2.28 -5.33 9.86
C ASN A 222 -1.58 -6.05 8.69
N LYS A 223 -1.59 -5.45 7.49
CA LYS A 223 -0.98 -6.03 6.28
C LYS A 223 0.51 -6.33 6.43
N SER A 224 1.22 -5.59 7.29
CA SER A 224 2.65 -5.81 7.52
C SER A 224 2.94 -6.84 8.63
N THR A 225 1.92 -7.28 9.37
CA THR A 225 2.10 -8.23 10.48
C THR A 225 2.45 -9.61 9.95
N VAL A 226 3.51 -10.19 10.47
CA VAL A 226 4.01 -11.52 10.07
C VAL A 226 4.12 -12.46 11.26
N ARG A 227 4.05 -13.76 10.98
CA ARG A 227 4.39 -14.80 11.94
C ARG A 227 5.88 -15.11 11.84
N MET A 228 6.62 -14.96 12.94
CA MET A 228 8.02 -15.33 13.08
C MET A 228 8.15 -16.47 14.09
N GLY A 229 8.18 -17.70 13.62
CA GLY A 229 8.09 -18.89 14.48
C GLY A 229 6.76 -18.90 15.22
N GLU A 230 6.81 -18.90 16.55
CA GLU A 230 5.63 -18.84 17.42
C GLU A 230 5.30 -17.41 17.90
N LYS A 231 5.80 -16.39 17.20
CA LYS A 231 5.57 -14.99 17.55
C LYS A 231 4.84 -14.23 16.44
N MET A 232 4.05 -13.25 16.85
CA MET A 232 3.36 -12.27 16.02
C MET A 232 4.15 -10.96 16.06
N VAL A 233 4.62 -10.49 14.90
CA VAL A 233 5.45 -9.28 14.82
C VAL A 233 4.90 -8.36 13.73
N THR A 234 4.72 -7.10 14.08
CA THR A 234 4.41 -6.04 13.12
C THR A 234 5.69 -5.25 12.85
N PRO A 235 6.40 -5.47 11.73
CA PRO A 235 7.66 -4.78 11.44
C PRO A 235 7.42 -3.27 11.34
N ARG A 236 8.27 -2.48 11.96
CA ARG A 236 8.17 -1.00 11.94
C ARG A 236 8.83 -0.36 10.72
N GLY A 237 9.28 -1.19 9.76
CA GLY A 237 9.99 -0.68 8.59
C GLY A 237 11.43 -0.23 8.89
N TYR A 238 11.99 -0.60 10.05
CA TYR A 238 13.46 -0.63 10.21
C TYR A 238 13.97 -1.72 9.30
N ASN A 239 14.05 -1.40 8.04
CA ASN A 239 14.39 -2.36 7.00
C ASN A 239 15.67 -3.06 7.36
N ASN A 240 15.56 -4.37 7.22
CA ASN A 240 16.47 -4.99 6.24
C ASN A 240 16.34 -4.23 4.90
N LYS A 241 16.93 -3.01 4.77
CA LYS A 241 17.40 -2.55 3.48
C LYS A 241 18.29 -3.67 3.06
N SER A 242 17.91 -4.44 2.04
CA SER A 242 18.92 -5.22 1.37
C SER A 242 20.02 -4.21 1.13
N GLU A 243 21.25 -4.52 1.47
CA GLU A 243 22.37 -3.60 1.24
C GLU A 243 22.37 -3.18 -0.23
N LYS A 244 21.54 -3.83 -1.06
CA LYS A 244 21.45 -3.68 -2.52
C LYS A 244 20.00 -3.49 -2.95
N SER A 245 19.71 -2.32 -3.50
CA SER A 245 18.42 -2.00 -4.12
C SER A 245 18.64 -1.34 -5.48
N ILE A 246 17.66 -1.50 -6.38
CA ILE A 246 17.63 -0.82 -7.68
C ILE A 246 16.26 -0.19 -7.93
N ILE A 247 16.25 0.85 -8.74
CA ILE A 247 15.01 1.45 -9.28
C ILE A 247 14.95 1.19 -10.79
N ILE A 248 13.79 0.79 -11.28
CA ILE A 248 13.50 0.61 -12.71
C ILE A 248 12.29 1.47 -13.07
N PHE A 249 12.47 2.49 -13.89
CA PHE A 249 11.35 3.19 -14.53
C PHE A 249 10.94 2.41 -15.78
N ALA A 250 9.85 1.65 -15.66
CA ALA A 250 9.36 0.74 -16.68
C ALA A 250 8.25 1.39 -17.52
N GLY A 251 8.47 1.50 -18.81
CA GLY A 251 7.48 2.02 -19.78
C GLY A 251 7.53 1.29 -21.11
N THR A 252 8.43 0.32 -21.22
CA THR A 252 8.71 -0.45 -22.43
C THR A 252 8.83 -1.94 -22.13
N THR A 253 8.94 -2.74 -23.18
CA THR A 253 9.18 -4.19 -23.05
C THR A 253 10.53 -4.48 -22.40
N GLU A 254 11.55 -3.68 -22.71
CA GLU A 254 12.88 -3.80 -22.12
C GLU A 254 12.82 -3.57 -20.60
N GLY A 255 12.02 -2.59 -20.16
CA GLY A 255 11.78 -2.35 -18.72
C GLY A 255 11.10 -3.53 -18.03
N ARG A 256 10.18 -4.23 -18.70
CA ARG A 256 9.57 -5.45 -18.18
C ARG A 256 10.56 -6.60 -18.07
N HIS A 257 11.37 -6.82 -19.10
CA HIS A 257 12.41 -7.85 -19.06
C HIS A 257 13.45 -7.60 -17.96
N LEU A 258 13.82 -6.33 -17.72
CA LEU A 258 14.68 -5.97 -16.60
C LEU A 258 14.02 -6.28 -15.25
N ALA A 259 12.75 -5.92 -15.10
CA ALA A 259 12.00 -6.16 -13.88
C ALA A 259 11.81 -7.66 -13.60
N ASP A 260 11.46 -8.43 -14.63
CA ASP A 260 11.33 -9.88 -14.56
C ASP A 260 12.66 -10.54 -14.16
N TYR A 261 13.75 -10.17 -14.81
CA TYR A 261 15.08 -10.69 -14.47
C TYR A 261 15.49 -10.35 -13.03
N ALA A 262 15.31 -9.09 -12.62
CA ALA A 262 15.62 -8.64 -11.27
C ALA A 262 14.78 -9.35 -10.20
N SER A 263 13.52 -9.72 -10.50
CA SER A 263 12.64 -10.46 -9.60
C SER A 263 13.17 -11.85 -9.24
N GLY A 264 13.94 -12.47 -10.14
CA GLY A 264 14.61 -13.75 -9.91
C GLY A 264 15.90 -13.65 -9.08
N LEU A 265 16.36 -12.43 -8.78
CA LEU A 265 17.59 -12.18 -8.05
C LEU A 265 17.31 -11.74 -6.61
N ASN A 266 18.32 -11.86 -5.74
CA ASN A 266 18.22 -11.45 -4.34
C ASN A 266 18.54 -9.95 -4.17
N ILE A 267 17.76 -9.06 -4.85
CA ILE A 267 17.91 -7.61 -4.82
C ILE A 267 16.55 -6.93 -4.67
N ASP A 268 16.45 -5.91 -3.83
CA ASP A 268 15.22 -5.13 -3.68
C ASP A 268 15.01 -4.28 -4.94
N THR A 269 13.93 -4.54 -5.64
CA THR A 269 13.63 -3.90 -6.92
C THR A 269 12.38 -3.05 -6.83
N HIS A 270 12.54 -1.74 -6.99
CA HIS A 270 11.44 -0.79 -7.05
C HIS A 270 11.12 -0.43 -8.50
N ILE A 271 9.91 -0.74 -8.95
CA ILE A 271 9.49 -0.58 -10.34
C ILE A 271 8.45 0.53 -10.41
N PHE A 272 8.76 1.60 -11.14
CA PHE A 272 7.86 2.73 -11.35
C PHE A 272 7.19 2.65 -12.72
N VAL A 273 5.86 2.70 -12.74
CA VAL A 273 5.02 2.71 -13.95
C VAL A 273 4.06 3.91 -13.93
N ALA A 274 3.88 4.54 -15.07
CA ALA A 274 3.09 5.77 -15.17
C ALA A 274 1.56 5.57 -15.11
N THR A 275 1.06 4.32 -15.24
CA THR A 275 -0.37 4.02 -15.36
C THR A 275 -0.74 2.70 -14.69
N GLU A 276 -1.99 2.59 -14.21
CA GLU A 276 -2.58 1.34 -13.68
C GLU A 276 -2.51 0.19 -14.69
N TYR A 277 -2.61 0.50 -15.99
CA TYR A 277 -2.45 -0.50 -17.05
C TYR A 277 -1.03 -1.09 -17.09
N GLY A 278 -0.01 -0.27 -16.89
CA GLY A 278 1.38 -0.74 -16.76
C GLY A 278 1.57 -1.67 -15.57
N GLU A 279 0.92 -1.35 -14.44
CA GLU A 279 0.89 -2.18 -13.24
C GLU A 279 0.20 -3.53 -13.49
N MET A 280 -0.98 -3.50 -14.14
CA MET A 280 -1.75 -4.72 -14.45
C MET A 280 -0.94 -5.68 -15.32
N ILE A 281 -0.25 -5.17 -16.35
CA ILE A 281 0.59 -6.01 -17.23
C ILE A 281 1.76 -6.66 -16.46
N LEU A 282 2.34 -5.97 -15.49
CA LEU A 282 3.41 -6.52 -14.66
C LEU A 282 2.88 -7.59 -13.70
N LYS A 283 1.68 -7.43 -13.16
CA LYS A 283 1.04 -8.38 -12.23
C LYS A 283 0.48 -9.63 -12.91
N ASP A 284 0.03 -9.54 -14.15
CA ASP A 284 -0.49 -10.68 -14.93
C ASP A 284 0.61 -11.66 -15.37
N ASP A 285 1.87 -11.24 -15.32
CA ASP A 285 3.00 -12.09 -15.63
C ASP A 285 3.33 -12.98 -14.42
N LYS A 286 3.06 -14.29 -14.54
CA LYS A 286 3.26 -15.28 -13.48
C LYS A 286 4.72 -15.40 -12.99
N SER A 287 5.67 -14.82 -13.70
CA SER A 287 7.08 -14.75 -13.31
C SER A 287 7.34 -13.75 -12.16
N PHE A 288 6.40 -12.83 -11.90
CA PHE A 288 6.51 -11.75 -10.91
C PHE A 288 6.23 -12.19 -9.46
N ASN A 289 6.54 -13.43 -9.07
CA ASN A 289 6.29 -14.00 -7.74
C ASN A 289 7.42 -13.76 -6.71
N GLY A 290 8.32 -12.81 -6.95
CA GLY A 290 9.41 -12.51 -6.03
C GLY A 290 9.00 -11.57 -4.89
N ASN A 291 9.22 -11.97 -3.64
CA ASN A 291 8.96 -11.19 -2.41
C ASN A 291 9.74 -9.87 -2.30
N LYS A 292 10.53 -9.48 -3.32
CA LYS A 292 11.44 -8.33 -3.31
C LYS A 292 11.16 -7.28 -4.39
N CYS A 293 10.08 -7.43 -5.16
CA CYS A 293 9.67 -6.43 -6.15
C CYS A 293 8.50 -5.61 -5.63
N ILE A 294 8.66 -4.29 -5.60
CA ILE A 294 7.63 -3.33 -5.20
C ILE A 294 7.27 -2.49 -6.43
N ILE A 295 5.99 -2.53 -6.84
CA ILE A 295 5.49 -1.75 -7.97
C ILE A 295 4.86 -0.45 -7.45
N HIS A 296 5.30 0.67 -8.00
CA HIS A 296 4.78 2.00 -7.74
C HIS A 296 4.07 2.51 -8.99
N THR A 297 2.82 2.98 -8.83
CA THR A 297 2.00 3.46 -9.93
C THR A 297 1.74 4.94 -9.79
N GLY A 298 1.97 5.70 -10.83
CA GLY A 298 1.73 7.13 -10.89
C GLY A 298 2.79 7.87 -11.73
N ARG A 299 2.49 9.12 -12.04
CA ARG A 299 3.45 10.02 -12.70
C ARG A 299 4.14 10.82 -11.62
N LEU A 300 5.45 10.82 -11.62
CA LEU A 300 6.29 11.57 -10.70
C LEU A 300 6.94 12.74 -11.41
N ASP A 301 7.06 13.86 -10.72
CA ASP A 301 7.90 14.97 -11.12
C ASP A 301 9.36 14.76 -10.63
N GLU A 302 10.24 15.72 -10.95
CA GLU A 302 11.67 15.61 -10.59
C GLU A 302 11.88 15.57 -9.06
N ALA A 303 11.10 16.36 -8.31
CA ALA A 303 11.23 16.43 -6.86
C ALA A 303 10.78 15.16 -6.17
N GLU A 304 9.67 14.59 -6.62
CA GLU A 304 9.13 13.31 -6.14
C GLU A 304 10.07 12.15 -6.49
N ILE A 305 10.66 12.13 -7.69
CA ILE A 305 11.68 11.13 -8.07
C ILE A 305 12.90 11.22 -7.17
N LYS A 306 13.37 12.44 -6.88
CA LYS A 306 14.51 12.65 -5.98
C LYS A 306 14.21 12.13 -4.57
N GLU A 307 13.02 12.41 -4.04
CA GLU A 307 12.59 11.93 -2.71
C GLU A 307 12.56 10.39 -2.65
N GLU A 308 12.03 9.72 -3.69
CA GLU A 308 12.01 8.26 -3.74
C GLU A 308 13.44 7.69 -3.88
N ILE A 309 14.34 8.31 -4.63
CA ILE A 309 15.75 7.89 -4.71
C ILE A 309 16.43 8.03 -3.33
N GLU A 310 16.24 9.14 -2.63
CA GLU A 310 16.82 9.35 -1.29
C GLU A 310 16.28 8.34 -0.26
N LYS A 311 15.00 8.02 -0.34
CA LYS A 311 14.32 7.07 0.53
C LYS A 311 14.76 5.62 0.29
N ILE A 312 14.84 5.20 -0.98
CA ILE A 312 15.22 3.83 -1.39
C ILE A 312 16.73 3.65 -1.32
N ASN A 313 17.51 4.69 -1.60
CA ASN A 313 18.98 4.69 -1.69
C ASN A 313 19.50 3.59 -2.63
N PRO A 314 19.09 3.58 -3.93
CA PRO A 314 19.40 2.52 -4.85
C PRO A 314 20.87 2.59 -5.33
N MET A 315 21.45 1.43 -5.65
CA MET A 315 22.78 1.34 -6.27
C MET A 315 22.78 1.86 -7.71
N ALA A 316 21.65 1.74 -8.41
CA ALA A 316 21.43 2.27 -9.75
C ALA A 316 19.97 2.52 -10.04
N VAL A 317 19.72 3.48 -10.93
CA VAL A 317 18.40 3.79 -11.50
C VAL A 317 18.45 3.46 -13.00
N PHE A 318 17.59 2.53 -13.41
CA PHE A 318 17.43 2.12 -14.81
C PHE A 318 16.24 2.87 -15.42
N ASP A 319 16.53 3.68 -16.43
CA ASP A 319 15.49 4.38 -17.19
C ASP A 319 15.17 3.59 -18.48
N ALA A 320 14.12 2.79 -18.40
CA ALA A 320 13.53 2.06 -19.54
C ALA A 320 12.18 2.68 -19.94
N THR A 321 12.03 3.99 -19.80
CA THR A 321 10.87 4.73 -20.29
C THR A 321 10.85 4.81 -21.80
N HIS A 322 9.67 5.12 -22.37
CA HIS A 322 9.52 5.22 -23.82
C HIS A 322 10.42 6.34 -24.38
N PRO A 323 11.11 6.14 -25.52
CA PRO A 323 12.01 7.15 -26.14
C PRO A 323 11.36 8.53 -26.30
N PHE A 324 10.07 8.58 -26.62
CA PHE A 324 9.31 9.84 -26.75
C PHE A 324 8.81 10.44 -25.42
N ALA A 325 9.18 9.88 -24.30
CA ALA A 325 8.85 10.41 -22.98
C ALA A 325 9.97 11.31 -22.43
N VAL A 326 10.41 12.27 -23.25
CA VAL A 326 11.58 13.14 -23.01
C VAL A 326 11.55 13.78 -21.62
N GLN A 327 10.41 14.34 -21.22
CA GLN A 327 10.28 15.05 -19.93
C GLN A 327 10.58 14.14 -18.73
N VAL A 328 10.05 12.93 -18.69
CA VAL A 328 10.29 12.03 -17.56
C VAL A 328 11.74 11.51 -17.56
N THR A 329 12.32 11.28 -18.72
CA THR A 329 13.76 10.94 -18.85
C THR A 329 14.63 12.04 -18.26
N GLU A 330 14.33 13.29 -18.57
CA GLU A 330 15.04 14.46 -18.05
C GLU A 330 14.87 14.60 -16.52
N ASN A 331 13.66 14.42 -16.01
CA ASN A 331 13.38 14.42 -14.58
C ASN A 331 14.17 13.33 -13.85
N ILE A 332 14.22 12.09 -14.38
CA ILE A 332 14.98 10.98 -13.78
C ILE A 332 16.47 11.30 -13.77
N LYS A 333 17.01 11.78 -14.89
CA LYS A 333 18.42 12.12 -15.01
C LYS A 333 18.82 13.20 -14.02
N ASN A 334 18.05 14.29 -13.94
CA ASN A 334 18.31 15.41 -13.01
C ASN A 334 18.21 14.98 -11.54
N ALA A 335 17.24 14.14 -11.20
CA ALA A 335 17.09 13.59 -9.86
C ALA A 335 18.29 12.70 -9.47
N CYS A 336 18.77 11.86 -10.40
CA CYS A 336 19.95 11.04 -10.18
C CYS A 336 21.23 11.88 -10.01
N GLU A 337 21.40 12.93 -10.80
CA GLU A 337 22.53 13.87 -10.66
C GLU A 337 22.53 14.55 -9.30
N LYS A 338 21.36 15.03 -8.83
CA LYS A 338 21.20 15.69 -7.52
C LYS A 338 21.44 14.74 -6.33
N THR A 339 21.21 13.46 -6.50
CA THR A 339 21.41 12.43 -5.46
C THR A 339 22.72 11.66 -5.62
N THR A 340 23.54 12.01 -6.61
CA THR A 340 24.77 11.28 -6.98
C THR A 340 24.54 9.79 -7.23
N THR A 341 23.33 9.40 -7.62
CA THR A 341 22.97 8.01 -7.89
C THR A 341 23.28 7.65 -9.34
N LYS A 342 23.75 6.41 -9.57
CA LYS A 342 24.09 5.92 -10.90
C LYS A 342 22.85 5.87 -11.79
N TYR A 343 22.80 6.69 -12.84
CA TYR A 343 21.76 6.69 -13.88
C TYR A 343 22.18 5.81 -15.06
N ILE A 344 21.29 4.97 -15.54
CA ILE A 344 21.50 4.06 -16.68
C ILE A 344 20.30 4.14 -17.61
N ARG A 345 20.49 4.72 -18.79
CA ARG A 345 19.47 4.71 -19.86
C ARG A 345 19.51 3.39 -20.61
N ILE A 346 18.35 2.76 -20.79
CA ILE A 346 18.21 1.56 -21.59
C ILE A 346 17.92 1.96 -23.03
N LYS A 347 18.81 1.55 -23.94
CA LYS A 347 18.61 1.71 -25.38
C LYS A 347 17.86 0.52 -25.93
N ARG A 348 16.99 0.79 -26.88
CA ARG A 348 16.44 -0.25 -27.76
C ARG A 348 17.50 -0.65 -28.77
N ASP A 349 17.58 -1.94 -29.08
CA ASP A 349 18.38 -2.39 -30.18
C ASP A 349 17.83 -1.75 -31.47
N LYS A 350 18.69 -1.04 -32.22
CA LYS A 350 18.33 -0.52 -33.54
C LYS A 350 18.18 -1.72 -34.46
N GLU A 351 16.96 -2.13 -34.72
CA GLU A 351 16.70 -3.15 -35.76
C GLU A 351 16.80 -2.53 -37.13
N ASN A 352 17.62 -3.13 -37.99
CA ASN A 352 17.62 -2.84 -39.42
C ASN A 352 16.35 -3.45 -40.01
N TYR A 353 15.37 -2.61 -40.32
CA TYR A 353 14.19 -3.04 -41.05
C TYR A 353 14.61 -3.50 -42.45
N ASN A 354 14.16 -4.70 -42.85
CA ASN A 354 14.26 -5.12 -44.24
C ASN A 354 13.30 -4.27 -45.09
N LEU A 355 13.73 -3.08 -45.48
CA LEU A 355 13.00 -2.18 -46.36
C LEU A 355 13.12 -2.69 -47.83
N VAL A 356 12.31 -3.67 -48.17
CA VAL A 356 12.36 -4.36 -49.48
C VAL A 356 11.97 -3.44 -50.65
N ASN A 357 11.42 -2.23 -50.40
CA ASN A 357 10.99 -1.30 -51.46
C ASN A 357 11.15 0.16 -51.01
N LEU A 358 12.35 0.67 -51.08
CA LEU A 358 12.74 2.02 -50.61
C LEU A 358 11.99 3.16 -51.31
N GLU A 359 11.45 2.93 -52.53
CA GLU A 359 10.77 3.99 -53.31
C GLU A 359 9.47 4.50 -52.67
N LYS A 360 8.80 3.68 -51.80
CA LYS A 360 7.55 4.04 -51.14
C LYS A 360 7.67 4.34 -49.63
N VAL A 361 8.89 4.37 -49.09
CA VAL A 361 9.17 4.69 -47.70
C VAL A 361 9.98 5.98 -47.63
N ARG A 362 9.48 6.94 -46.87
CA ARG A 362 10.18 8.20 -46.56
C ARG A 362 10.43 8.29 -45.07
N SER A 363 11.57 8.81 -44.69
CA SER A 363 11.89 9.15 -43.29
C SER A 363 11.63 10.63 -43.03
N ALA A 364 11.18 10.92 -41.82
CA ALA A 364 11.04 12.26 -41.24
C ALA A 364 11.64 12.27 -39.83
N GLY A 365 12.40 13.28 -39.47
CA GLY A 365 13.03 13.40 -38.18
C GLY A 365 12.04 13.82 -37.06
N SER A 366 10.87 14.36 -37.45
CA SER A 366 9.84 14.77 -36.49
C SER A 366 8.43 14.71 -37.08
N ALA A 367 7.41 14.90 -36.23
CA ALA A 367 6.02 15.00 -36.71
C ALA A 367 5.79 16.27 -37.53
N GLU A 368 6.51 17.34 -37.21
CA GLU A 368 6.50 18.61 -37.94
C GLU A 368 7.09 18.42 -39.36
N GLU A 369 8.20 17.69 -39.48
CA GLU A 369 8.79 17.38 -40.78
C GLU A 369 7.86 16.47 -41.60
N ALA A 370 7.22 15.48 -40.98
CA ALA A 370 6.21 14.67 -41.65
C ALA A 370 5.03 15.52 -42.14
N ALA A 371 4.61 16.54 -41.39
CA ALA A 371 3.58 17.48 -41.79
C ALA A 371 4.04 18.36 -42.96
N ILE A 372 5.30 18.80 -42.99
CA ILE A 372 5.89 19.53 -44.11
C ILE A 372 5.88 18.66 -45.38
N ILE A 373 6.28 17.38 -45.30
CA ILE A 373 6.21 16.44 -46.41
C ILE A 373 4.77 16.34 -46.94
N LEU A 374 3.78 16.16 -46.04
CA LEU A 374 2.36 16.04 -46.37
C LEU A 374 1.75 17.34 -46.94
N SER A 375 2.34 18.50 -46.69
CA SER A 375 1.90 19.78 -47.25
C SER A 375 2.25 19.97 -48.72
N THR A 376 3.09 19.10 -49.27
CA THR A 376 3.51 19.22 -50.68
C THR A 376 2.37 18.83 -51.63
N PRO A 377 2.33 19.39 -52.85
CA PRO A 377 1.22 19.19 -53.80
C PRO A 377 0.90 17.75 -54.15
N CYS A 378 1.89 16.83 -54.09
CA CYS A 378 1.71 15.41 -54.43
C CYS A 378 0.87 14.64 -53.38
N TYR A 379 0.66 15.22 -52.19
CA TYR A 379 -0.18 14.63 -51.13
C TYR A 379 -1.55 15.31 -51.00
N LYS A 380 -1.79 16.36 -51.77
CA LYS A 380 -3.08 17.05 -51.79
C LYS A 380 -4.19 16.06 -52.14
N ASN A 381 -5.24 16.02 -51.29
CA ASN A 381 -6.40 15.13 -51.43
C ASN A 381 -6.13 13.63 -51.17
N LYS A 382 -4.92 13.20 -50.85
CA LYS A 382 -4.65 11.82 -50.45
C LYS A 382 -5.25 11.51 -49.09
N LYS A 383 -5.74 10.27 -48.91
CA LYS A 383 -6.18 9.76 -47.62
C LYS A 383 -4.99 9.32 -46.79
N VAL A 384 -4.85 9.93 -45.63
CA VAL A 384 -3.69 9.73 -44.72
C VAL A 384 -4.12 9.06 -43.44
N LEU A 385 -3.46 7.97 -43.06
CA LEU A 385 -3.64 7.32 -41.74
C LEU A 385 -2.50 7.72 -40.80
N LEU A 386 -2.84 8.47 -39.73
CA LEU A 386 -1.94 8.82 -38.65
C LEU A 386 -1.97 7.72 -37.58
N THR A 387 -0.85 7.00 -37.39
CA THR A 387 -0.68 6.02 -36.31
C THR A 387 0.28 6.52 -35.24
N THR A 388 0.46 7.83 -35.17
CA THR A 388 1.38 8.52 -34.24
C THR A 388 0.79 8.86 -32.88
N GLY A 389 -0.52 8.55 -32.70
CA GLY A 389 -1.26 8.80 -31.47
C GLY A 389 -1.85 10.21 -31.37
N SER A 390 -2.66 10.45 -30.32
CA SER A 390 -3.44 11.69 -30.17
C SER A 390 -2.63 12.97 -29.96
N LYS A 391 -1.43 12.87 -29.36
CA LYS A 391 -0.63 14.06 -29.00
C LYS A 391 -0.11 14.85 -30.20
N THR A 392 0.04 14.21 -31.36
CA THR A 392 0.60 14.84 -32.56
C THR A 392 -0.48 15.35 -33.51
N VAL A 393 -1.76 15.13 -33.26
CA VAL A 393 -2.85 15.47 -34.18
C VAL A 393 -2.92 16.97 -34.45
N GLY A 394 -2.62 17.81 -33.47
CA GLY A 394 -2.58 19.27 -33.59
C GLY A 394 -1.58 19.75 -34.67
N ILE A 395 -0.46 19.02 -34.87
CA ILE A 395 0.56 19.35 -35.84
C ILE A 395 0.01 19.23 -37.28
N TYR A 396 -0.89 18.30 -37.52
CA TYR A 396 -1.49 18.03 -38.82
C TYR A 396 -2.79 18.81 -39.06
N SER A 397 -3.39 19.41 -38.05
CA SER A 397 -4.73 20.02 -38.09
C SER A 397 -4.86 21.20 -39.06
N HIS A 398 -3.76 21.85 -39.43
CA HIS A 398 -3.71 22.98 -40.37
C HIS A 398 -3.49 22.57 -41.81
N LEU A 399 -3.29 21.28 -42.08
CA LEU A 399 -3.06 20.78 -43.44
C LEU A 399 -4.38 20.77 -44.23
N GLU A 400 -4.26 21.07 -45.54
CA GLU A 400 -5.40 21.04 -46.48
C GLU A 400 -6.02 19.64 -46.51
N GLY A 401 -7.34 19.55 -46.44
CA GLY A 401 -8.04 18.27 -46.42
C GLY A 401 -8.02 17.52 -45.07
N PHE A 402 -7.42 18.07 -44.03
CA PHE A 402 -7.31 17.40 -42.70
C PHE A 402 -8.64 16.84 -42.19
N LYS A 403 -9.72 17.62 -42.30
CA LYS A 403 -11.05 17.22 -41.80
C LYS A 403 -11.60 15.97 -42.49
N ASP A 404 -11.34 15.84 -43.81
CA ASP A 404 -12.03 14.87 -44.63
C ASP A 404 -11.16 13.65 -44.95
N ASN A 405 -9.87 13.86 -45.12
CA ASN A 405 -8.94 12.88 -45.70
C ASN A 405 -7.98 12.28 -44.66
N TYR A 406 -7.91 12.82 -43.44
CA TYR A 406 -7.03 12.27 -42.40
C TYR A 406 -7.81 11.36 -41.46
N TYR A 407 -7.24 10.21 -41.21
CA TYR A 407 -7.69 9.21 -40.27
C TYR A 407 -6.71 9.12 -39.13
N LEU A 408 -7.19 9.08 -37.86
CA LEU A 408 -6.33 8.96 -36.69
C LEU A 408 -6.61 7.66 -35.97
N ARG A 409 -5.57 6.89 -35.71
CA ARG A 409 -5.63 5.75 -34.80
C ARG A 409 -5.01 6.10 -33.44
N MET A 410 -5.77 5.93 -32.37
CA MET A 410 -5.37 6.29 -31.00
C MET A 410 -5.88 5.27 -29.99
N LEU A 411 -5.32 5.31 -28.78
CA LEU A 411 -5.83 4.51 -27.65
C LEU A 411 -7.25 4.99 -27.24
N PRO A 412 -8.12 4.11 -26.76
CA PRO A 412 -9.46 4.45 -26.29
C PRO A 412 -9.38 5.19 -24.93
N ASN A 413 -9.23 6.52 -25.00
CA ASN A 413 -9.20 7.41 -23.84
C ASN A 413 -10.21 8.55 -24.09
N VAL A 414 -11.21 8.67 -23.21
CA VAL A 414 -12.34 9.61 -23.37
C VAL A 414 -11.87 11.06 -23.36
N GLN A 415 -10.96 11.44 -22.46
CA GLN A 415 -10.46 12.80 -22.36
C GLN A 415 -9.69 13.18 -23.62
N MET A 416 -8.75 12.33 -24.06
CA MET A 416 -7.95 12.56 -25.27
C MET A 416 -8.81 12.57 -26.55
N LEU A 417 -9.86 11.75 -26.61
CA LEU A 417 -10.80 11.75 -27.73
C LEU A 417 -11.50 13.13 -27.83
N GLY A 418 -11.94 13.70 -26.71
CA GLY A 418 -12.54 15.03 -26.69
C GLY A 418 -11.60 16.13 -27.22
N GLU A 419 -10.30 16.06 -26.91
CA GLU A 419 -9.28 16.99 -27.42
C GLU A 419 -9.03 16.80 -28.93
N VAL A 420 -8.93 15.54 -29.37
CA VAL A 420 -8.76 15.20 -30.78
C VAL A 420 -9.92 15.74 -31.62
N LEU A 421 -11.15 15.60 -31.18
CA LEU A 421 -12.32 16.09 -31.90
C LEU A 421 -12.35 17.62 -32.02
N LYS A 422 -11.78 18.35 -31.05
CA LYS A 422 -11.61 19.81 -31.13
C LYS A 422 -10.64 20.24 -32.25
N SER A 423 -9.74 19.36 -32.72
CA SER A 423 -8.86 19.65 -33.86
C SER A 423 -9.62 19.75 -35.20
N GLY A 424 -10.90 19.38 -35.22
CA GLY A 424 -11.76 19.45 -36.39
C GLY A 424 -11.75 18.19 -37.28
N ILE A 425 -11.09 17.11 -36.87
CA ILE A 425 -11.18 15.79 -37.53
C ILE A 425 -12.60 15.24 -37.44
N LYS A 426 -13.11 14.58 -38.47
CA LYS A 426 -14.42 13.92 -38.45
C LYS A 426 -14.45 12.77 -37.46
N ASN A 427 -15.55 12.63 -36.70
CA ASN A 427 -15.73 11.51 -35.76
C ASN A 427 -15.57 10.15 -36.45
N SER A 428 -16.05 10.01 -37.68
CA SER A 428 -15.93 8.80 -38.49
C SER A 428 -14.48 8.42 -38.85
N ASN A 429 -13.57 9.38 -38.75
CA ASN A 429 -12.16 9.23 -39.13
C ASN A 429 -11.25 8.96 -37.89
N VAL A 430 -11.83 8.81 -36.70
CA VAL A 430 -11.08 8.47 -35.47
C VAL A 430 -11.29 7.01 -35.13
N ILE A 431 -10.19 6.26 -35.06
CA ILE A 431 -10.16 4.83 -34.76
C ILE A 431 -9.58 4.66 -33.35
N CYS A 432 -10.46 4.39 -32.37
CA CYS A 432 -10.05 4.14 -30.98
C CYS A 432 -9.85 2.65 -30.75
N MET A 433 -8.60 2.19 -30.81
CA MET A 433 -8.26 0.78 -30.64
C MET A 433 -6.90 0.65 -29.94
N GLN A 434 -6.78 -0.43 -29.15
CA GLN A 434 -5.53 -0.77 -28.47
C GLN A 434 -4.76 -1.83 -29.28
N GLY A 435 -3.47 -1.57 -29.51
CA GLY A 435 -2.55 -2.53 -30.11
C GLY A 435 -1.99 -3.57 -29.10
N PRO A 436 -1.11 -4.46 -29.54
CA PRO A 436 -0.47 -4.51 -30.88
C PRO A 436 -1.41 -4.99 -32.00
N PHE A 437 -1.12 -4.56 -33.23
CA PHE A 437 -1.93 -4.90 -34.42
C PHE A 437 -1.13 -5.79 -35.35
N SER A 438 -1.73 -6.91 -35.76
CA SER A 438 -1.14 -7.78 -36.78
C SER A 438 -1.04 -7.09 -38.14
N GLU A 439 -0.19 -7.61 -39.01
CA GLU A 439 -0.09 -7.15 -40.43
C GLU A 439 -1.46 -7.16 -41.11
N ASN A 440 -2.23 -8.24 -40.96
CA ASN A 440 -3.57 -8.35 -41.54
C ASN A 440 -4.53 -7.27 -41.05
N MET A 441 -4.54 -6.98 -39.75
CA MET A 441 -5.37 -5.91 -39.21
C MET A 441 -5.01 -4.53 -39.76
N ASN A 442 -3.72 -4.23 -39.86
CA ASN A 442 -3.26 -2.99 -40.46
C ASN A 442 -3.62 -2.94 -41.97
N TYR A 443 -3.48 -4.06 -42.70
CA TYR A 443 -3.84 -4.16 -44.09
C TYR A 443 -5.33 -3.90 -44.34
N GLU A 444 -6.22 -4.52 -43.55
CA GLU A 444 -7.67 -4.33 -43.67
C GLU A 444 -8.07 -2.88 -43.35
N MET A 445 -7.47 -2.24 -42.36
CA MET A 445 -7.70 -0.81 -42.10
C MET A 445 -7.31 0.05 -43.32
N ILE A 446 -6.12 -0.17 -43.90
CA ILE A 446 -5.65 0.57 -45.05
C ILE A 446 -6.63 0.42 -46.22
N LYS A 447 -7.08 -0.81 -46.52
CA LYS A 447 -7.98 -1.11 -47.62
C LYS A 447 -9.37 -0.55 -47.42
N ASN A 448 -9.99 -0.76 -46.25
CA ASN A 448 -11.36 -0.36 -46.00
C ASN A 448 -11.55 1.16 -45.93
N TYR A 449 -10.56 1.89 -45.45
CA TYR A 449 -10.58 3.36 -45.44
C TYR A 449 -10.00 3.96 -46.74
N GLY A 450 -9.38 3.16 -47.61
CA GLY A 450 -8.74 3.59 -48.85
C GLY A 450 -7.53 4.49 -48.61
N ILE A 451 -6.72 4.13 -47.64
CA ILE A 451 -5.53 4.89 -47.22
C ILE A 451 -4.44 4.83 -48.30
N GLU A 452 -3.94 5.98 -48.71
CA GLU A 452 -2.89 6.12 -49.71
C GLU A 452 -1.53 6.42 -49.07
N VAL A 453 -1.53 7.03 -47.89
CA VAL A 453 -0.33 7.36 -47.12
C VAL A 453 -0.51 6.99 -45.65
N MET A 454 0.46 6.33 -45.07
CA MET A 454 0.47 6.05 -43.63
C MET A 454 1.64 6.77 -42.96
N VAL A 455 1.37 7.49 -41.87
CA VAL A 455 2.39 8.09 -41.00
C VAL A 455 2.52 7.25 -39.75
N THR A 456 3.72 6.76 -39.48
CA THR A 456 4.00 5.95 -38.29
C THR A 456 5.29 6.39 -37.61
N LYS A 457 5.40 6.11 -36.28
CA LYS A 457 6.66 6.27 -35.55
C LYS A 457 7.50 5.01 -35.70
N ASN A 458 8.81 5.18 -35.73
CA ASN A 458 9.76 4.09 -35.60
C ASN A 458 9.80 3.66 -34.11
N SER A 459 8.90 2.75 -33.71
CA SER A 459 8.74 2.29 -32.31
C SER A 459 9.25 0.87 -32.09
N GLY A 460 10.05 0.32 -33.02
CA GLY A 460 10.59 -1.04 -32.97
C GLY A 460 9.52 -2.14 -33.10
N ASN A 461 9.91 -3.41 -32.91
CA ASN A 461 9.03 -4.57 -33.06
C ASN A 461 7.85 -4.53 -32.08
N THR A 462 8.08 -4.10 -30.86
CA THR A 462 7.02 -3.97 -29.83
C THR A 462 5.95 -2.94 -30.16
N GLY A 463 6.29 -1.94 -31.00
CA GLY A 463 5.33 -0.97 -31.53
C GLY A 463 4.61 -1.44 -32.79
N GLY A 464 4.91 -2.65 -33.28
CA GLY A 464 4.35 -3.21 -34.49
C GLY A 464 4.73 -2.39 -35.76
N THR A 465 5.94 -1.82 -35.78
CA THR A 465 6.39 -0.99 -36.90
C THR A 465 6.57 -1.84 -38.16
N GLN A 466 7.14 -3.04 -38.04
CA GLN A 466 7.33 -3.95 -39.17
C GLN A 466 5.99 -4.40 -39.76
N GLU A 467 5.02 -4.77 -38.93
CA GLU A 467 3.67 -5.17 -39.35
C GLU A 467 2.94 -4.03 -40.08
N LYS A 468 3.14 -2.79 -39.64
CA LYS A 468 2.57 -1.60 -40.31
C LYS A 468 3.20 -1.40 -41.68
N ILE A 469 4.54 -1.49 -41.78
CA ILE A 469 5.28 -1.33 -43.06
C ILE A 469 4.88 -2.44 -44.02
N ASN A 470 4.88 -3.72 -43.57
CA ASN A 470 4.50 -4.85 -44.41
C ASN A 470 3.06 -4.70 -44.95
N ALA A 471 2.11 -4.32 -44.06
CA ALA A 471 0.73 -4.10 -44.45
C ALA A 471 0.59 -2.96 -45.50
N ALA A 472 1.31 -1.86 -45.30
CA ALA A 472 1.30 -0.73 -46.21
C ALA A 472 1.92 -1.12 -47.59
N MET A 473 3.05 -1.82 -47.59
CA MET A 473 3.69 -2.33 -48.81
C MET A 473 2.75 -3.27 -49.56
N ARG A 474 2.14 -4.22 -48.87
CA ARG A 474 1.14 -5.14 -49.44
C ARG A 474 -0.07 -4.42 -50.03
N ALA A 475 -0.48 -3.33 -49.42
CA ALA A 475 -1.59 -2.50 -49.89
C ALA A 475 -1.19 -1.50 -51.00
N GLY A 476 0.10 -1.32 -51.28
CA GLY A 476 0.61 -0.33 -52.19
C GLY A 476 0.62 1.11 -51.67
N THR A 477 0.48 1.27 -50.35
CA THR A 477 0.38 2.54 -49.62
C THR A 477 1.78 3.08 -49.32
N GLU A 478 1.97 4.39 -49.48
CA GLU A 478 3.21 5.08 -49.12
C GLU A 478 3.34 5.22 -47.59
N VAL A 479 4.56 5.08 -47.07
CA VAL A 479 4.82 5.18 -45.62
C VAL A 479 5.76 6.33 -45.32
N ILE A 480 5.38 7.20 -44.38
CA ILE A 480 6.27 8.20 -43.79
C ILE A 480 6.60 7.72 -42.39
N ILE A 481 7.87 7.40 -42.14
CA ILE A 481 8.36 6.93 -40.84
C ILE A 481 8.98 8.11 -40.11
N ILE A 482 8.44 8.43 -38.95
CA ILE A 482 9.07 9.40 -38.05
C ILE A 482 10.14 8.64 -37.28
N GLU A 483 11.38 8.93 -37.59
CA GLU A 483 12.55 8.35 -36.94
C GLU A 483 12.67 8.89 -35.50
N ASP A 484 13.22 8.07 -34.63
CA ASP A 484 13.61 8.51 -33.30
C ASP A 484 14.91 9.30 -33.43
N THR A 485 14.78 10.62 -33.58
CA THR A 485 15.91 11.55 -33.54
C THR A 485 16.32 11.90 -32.12
N GLY A 486 15.94 11.08 -31.15
CA GLY A 486 16.45 11.17 -29.78
C GLY A 486 17.97 11.30 -29.87
N SER A 487 18.47 12.48 -29.50
CA SER A 487 19.85 12.93 -29.61
C SER A 487 20.85 11.76 -29.50
N ASP A 488 21.68 11.57 -30.51
CA ASP A 488 22.78 10.57 -30.55
C ASP A 488 23.76 10.67 -29.34
N GLU A 489 23.52 11.59 -28.43
CA GLU A 489 24.32 11.83 -27.23
C GLU A 489 23.81 11.13 -25.96
N CYS A 490 22.66 10.47 -25.94
CA CYS A 490 22.29 9.66 -24.79
C CYS A 490 23.15 8.41 -24.70
N ILE A 491 24.23 8.48 -23.92
CA ILE A 491 25.04 7.34 -23.49
C ILE A 491 24.11 6.38 -22.72
N GLY A 492 23.56 5.38 -23.42
CA GLY A 492 22.74 4.31 -22.85
C GLY A 492 23.33 2.95 -23.17
N ILE A 493 22.91 1.91 -22.47
CA ILE A 493 23.33 0.53 -22.69
C ILE A 493 22.19 -0.32 -23.25
N GLY A 494 22.54 -1.39 -23.97
CA GLY A 494 21.57 -2.37 -24.45
C GLY A 494 21.02 -3.23 -23.30
N LEU A 495 19.88 -3.92 -23.55
CA LEU A 495 19.24 -4.77 -22.55
C LEU A 495 20.20 -5.83 -21.98
N SER A 496 20.96 -6.52 -22.85
CA SER A 496 21.91 -7.57 -22.43
C SER A 496 23.02 -7.06 -21.51
N GLU A 497 23.49 -5.83 -21.73
CA GLU A 497 24.48 -5.18 -20.89
C GLU A 497 23.88 -4.75 -19.53
N ALA A 498 22.63 -4.26 -19.54
CA ALA A 498 21.91 -3.91 -18.33
C ALA A 498 21.67 -5.13 -17.41
N LEU A 499 21.29 -6.27 -17.98
CA LEU A 499 21.12 -7.52 -17.25
C LEU A 499 22.44 -7.96 -16.57
N LYS A 500 23.57 -7.88 -17.29
CA LYS A 500 24.89 -8.15 -16.71
C LYS A 500 25.20 -7.19 -15.55
N TYR A 501 24.90 -5.90 -15.73
CA TYR A 501 25.15 -4.90 -14.70
C TYR A 501 24.34 -5.17 -13.42
N ILE A 502 23.07 -5.60 -13.56
CA ILE A 502 22.26 -6.02 -12.39
C ILE A 502 22.91 -7.22 -11.68
N THR A 503 23.38 -8.22 -12.45
CA THR A 503 24.08 -9.38 -11.87
C THR A 503 25.34 -8.96 -11.09
N GLU A 504 26.16 -8.07 -11.66
CA GLU A 504 27.35 -7.55 -11.00
C GLU A 504 27.03 -6.78 -9.70
N ILE A 505 25.90 -6.06 -9.66
CA ILE A 505 25.39 -5.41 -8.44
C ILE A 505 25.07 -6.47 -7.37
N VAL A 506 24.46 -7.58 -7.75
CA VAL A 506 24.06 -8.65 -6.82
C VAL A 506 25.27 -9.41 -6.27
N GLU A 507 26.30 -9.63 -7.10
CA GLU A 507 27.48 -10.41 -6.73
C GLU A 507 28.50 -9.63 -5.89
N LYS A 508 28.56 -8.30 -5.99
CA LYS A 508 29.39 -7.41 -5.16
C LYS A 508 28.81 -7.19 -3.78
#